data_0e4aa2e70170a67393bbaffb16252e4b
#
_entry.id   0e4aa2e70170a67393bbaffb16252e4b
#
_cell.length_a   1.000
_cell.length_b   1.000
_cell.length_c   1.000
_cell.angle_alpha   90.00
_cell.angle_beta   90.00
_cell.angle_gamma   90.00
#
_symmetry.space_group_name_H-M   'P 1'
#
loop_
_entity.id
_entity.type
_entity.pdbx_description
1 polymer ?
#
loop_
_entity_poly.entity_id
_entity_poly.type
_entity_poly.pdbx_seq_one_letter_code
_entity_poly.pdbx_strand_id
1 'polypeptide(L)'
;MNKKIAALIILAGACLICGPKTHAQASTAKPAAASDSQKATDQDIALLRQDIGSKKKQLIAANLKLTDTEATKFWPVYDQYSAELAKIGDQKVALIKEYANQWGTMTDDQALSLIKRSLAVDEQIAQLRIKYVPIFNKVVSGKTVATFFQYDRRFQALIDIQLASQIPVVQDQP
;
A
#
# COMPACT_ATOMS: atom_id res chain seq x y z
N MET A 1 -17.44 -18.05 1.23
CA MET A 1 -16.51 -17.09 0.63
C MET A 1 -16.33 -15.95 1.60
N ASN A 2 -15.15 -15.81 2.19
CA ASN A 2 -14.96 -15.01 3.40
C ASN A 2 -15.00 -13.51 3.15
N LYS A 3 -16.14 -12.89 3.43
CA LYS A 3 -16.33 -11.42 3.48
C LYS A 3 -15.33 -10.70 4.41
N LYS A 4 -14.59 -11.44 5.24
CA LYS A 4 -13.61 -10.92 6.20
C LYS A 4 -12.32 -10.38 5.58
N ILE A 5 -11.88 -10.90 4.44
CA ILE A 5 -10.62 -10.47 3.80
C ILE A 5 -10.81 -9.17 3.02
N ALA A 6 -11.96 -8.97 2.37
CA ALA A 6 -12.26 -7.70 1.69
C ALA A 6 -12.49 -6.54 2.69
N ALA A 7 -13.05 -6.84 3.89
CA ALA A 7 -13.25 -5.86 4.96
C ALA A 7 -11.94 -5.48 5.69
N LEU A 8 -10.92 -6.34 5.61
CA LEU A 8 -9.66 -6.16 6.35
C LEU A 8 -8.75 -5.06 5.79
N ILE A 9 -8.98 -4.62 4.57
CA ILE A 9 -8.23 -3.50 3.97
C ILE A 9 -8.70 -2.14 4.53
N ILE A 10 -9.85 -2.09 5.20
CA ILE A 10 -10.54 -0.86 5.62
C ILE A 10 -10.34 -0.53 7.10
N LEU A 11 -9.92 -1.48 7.95
CA LEU A 11 -9.93 -1.28 9.41
C LEU A 11 -8.59 -0.84 10.00
N ALA A 12 -8.14 0.36 9.63
CA ALA A 12 -7.18 1.10 10.45
C ALA A 12 -7.79 2.42 10.93
N GLY A 13 -8.99 2.39 11.46
CA GLY A 13 -9.56 3.57 12.11
C GLY A 13 -11.06 3.61 12.19
N ALA A 14 -11.67 3.02 13.20
CA ALA A 14 -12.78 3.60 13.95
C ALA A 14 -13.36 2.57 14.95
N CYS A 15 -13.37 2.96 16.21
CA CYS A 15 -14.08 2.28 17.32
C CYS A 15 -15.59 2.42 17.22
N LEU A 16 -16.26 1.32 17.65
CA LEU A 16 -17.54 1.27 18.40
C LEU A 16 -18.76 2.04 17.87
N ILE A 17 -19.80 1.30 17.52
CA ILE A 17 -21.11 1.43 18.22
C ILE A 17 -21.91 0.12 17.98
N CYS A 18 -22.48 -0.38 19.08
CA CYS A 18 -23.33 -1.56 19.22
C CYS A 18 -24.79 -1.22 18.92
N GLY A 19 -25.55 -2.14 18.29
CA GLY A 19 -27.01 -2.04 18.19
C GLY A 19 -27.65 -3.12 17.30
N PRO A 20 -28.89 -3.55 17.51
CA PRO A 20 -29.31 -4.94 17.53
C PRO A 20 -29.89 -5.50 16.22
N LYS A 21 -29.96 -6.84 16.22
CA LYS A 21 -30.50 -7.76 15.19
C LYS A 21 -31.93 -7.43 14.70
N THR A 22 -32.13 -7.52 13.39
CA THR A 22 -33.42 -7.86 12.79
C THR A 22 -33.25 -8.80 11.59
N HIS A 23 -34.32 -9.59 11.36
CA HIS A 23 -34.39 -10.83 10.61
C HIS A 23 -34.19 -10.72 9.09
N ALA A 24 -33.80 -11.86 8.52
CA ALA A 24 -33.58 -12.16 7.13
C ALA A 24 -34.86 -12.01 6.26
N GLN A 25 -34.63 -11.44 5.06
CA GLN A 25 -35.43 -11.76 3.87
C GLN A 25 -34.49 -12.02 2.71
N ALA A 26 -34.56 -13.23 2.17
CA ALA A 26 -33.83 -13.61 0.95
C ALA A 26 -34.45 -12.84 -0.22
N SER A 27 -33.65 -11.88 -0.75
CA SER A 27 -33.91 -11.20 -2.01
C SER A 27 -32.81 -11.57 -2.99
N THR A 28 -33.21 -12.11 -4.13
CA THR A 28 -32.37 -12.38 -5.29
C THR A 28 -31.83 -11.04 -5.82
N ALA A 29 -30.70 -10.59 -5.30
CA ALA A 29 -30.06 -9.36 -5.72
C ALA A 29 -29.18 -9.60 -6.94
N LYS A 30 -29.53 -8.91 -8.00
CA LYS A 30 -28.92 -8.69 -9.31
C LYS A 30 -27.42 -8.28 -9.21
N PRO A 31 -26.58 -8.56 -10.22
CA PRO A 31 -25.11 -8.31 -10.22
C PRO A 31 -24.64 -6.87 -9.97
N ALA A 32 -25.54 -5.88 -9.99
CA ALA A 32 -25.22 -4.46 -9.80
C ALA A 32 -24.65 -4.13 -8.40
N ALA A 33 -25.13 -4.81 -7.35
CA ALA A 33 -24.66 -4.54 -5.98
C ALA A 33 -23.20 -4.94 -5.72
N ALA A 34 -22.64 -5.87 -6.49
CA ALA A 34 -21.24 -6.27 -6.38
C ALA A 34 -20.29 -5.22 -6.99
N SER A 35 -20.70 -4.54 -8.09
CA SER A 35 -19.89 -3.50 -8.74
C SER A 35 -19.81 -2.22 -7.92
N ASP A 36 -20.87 -1.85 -7.22
CA ASP A 36 -20.89 -0.64 -6.39
C ASP A 36 -20.10 -0.84 -5.09
N SER A 37 -20.17 -2.03 -4.50
CA SER A 37 -19.35 -2.40 -3.34
C SER A 37 -17.85 -2.42 -3.68
N GLN A 38 -17.49 -2.88 -4.88
CA GLN A 38 -16.10 -2.90 -5.34
C GLN A 38 -15.56 -1.49 -5.60
N LYS A 39 -16.37 -0.61 -6.22
CA LYS A 39 -16.00 0.79 -6.44
C LYS A 39 -15.81 1.55 -5.13
N ALA A 40 -16.70 1.36 -4.13
CA ALA A 40 -16.55 1.96 -2.82
C ALA A 40 -15.24 1.51 -2.16
N THR A 41 -14.93 0.22 -2.18
CA THR A 41 -13.66 -0.32 -1.64
C THR A 41 -12.43 0.27 -2.34
N ASP A 42 -12.48 0.45 -3.66
CA ASP A 42 -11.36 1.04 -4.41
C ASP A 42 -11.17 2.53 -4.09
N GLN A 43 -12.25 3.27 -3.86
CA GLN A 43 -12.20 4.66 -3.41
C GLN A 43 -11.61 4.77 -2.00
N ASP A 44 -12.01 3.90 -1.07
CA ASP A 44 -11.48 3.87 0.29
C ASP A 44 -9.97 3.57 0.31
N ILE A 45 -9.53 2.63 -0.52
CA ILE A 45 -8.08 2.33 -0.70
C ILE A 45 -7.34 3.55 -1.25
N ALA A 46 -7.89 4.25 -2.23
CA ALA A 46 -7.27 5.42 -2.82
C ALA A 46 -7.13 6.56 -1.80
N LEU A 47 -8.17 6.83 -1.01
CA LEU A 47 -8.15 7.83 0.06
C LEU A 47 -7.13 7.49 1.16
N LEU A 48 -7.09 6.22 1.60
CA LEU A 48 -6.12 5.76 2.58
C LEU A 48 -4.68 5.93 2.06
N ARG A 49 -4.42 5.61 0.81
CA ARG A 49 -3.09 5.79 0.19
C ARG A 49 -2.70 7.26 0.09
N GLN A 50 -3.65 8.15 -0.22
CA GLN A 50 -3.42 9.60 -0.23
C GLN A 50 -3.07 10.12 1.17
N ASP A 51 -3.79 9.68 2.20
CA ASP A 51 -3.52 10.04 3.59
C ASP A 51 -2.15 9.54 4.05
N ILE A 52 -1.80 8.28 3.76
CA ILE A 52 -0.48 7.71 4.03
C ILE A 52 0.62 8.52 3.33
N GLY A 53 0.44 8.87 2.06
CA GLY A 53 1.40 9.66 1.30
C GLY A 53 1.61 11.06 1.89
N SER A 54 0.53 11.71 2.31
CA SER A 54 0.55 13.01 2.96
C SER A 54 1.29 12.95 4.31
N LYS A 55 0.98 11.98 5.16
CA LYS A 55 1.66 11.76 6.45
C LYS A 55 3.14 11.45 6.26
N LYS A 56 3.50 10.65 5.26
CA LYS A 56 4.89 10.37 4.92
C LYS A 56 5.64 11.65 4.54
N LYS A 57 5.08 12.50 3.67
CA LYS A 57 5.70 13.77 3.27
C LYS A 57 5.90 14.68 4.48
N GLN A 58 4.91 14.80 5.37
CA GLN A 58 4.99 15.58 6.60
C GLN A 58 6.09 15.08 7.55
N LEU A 59 6.19 13.75 7.75
CA LEU A 59 7.23 13.15 8.59
C LEU A 59 8.63 13.40 8.02
N ILE A 60 8.80 13.28 6.71
CA ILE A 60 10.08 13.59 6.04
C ILE A 60 10.41 15.07 6.22
N ALA A 61 9.44 15.99 6.01
CA ALA A 61 9.64 17.42 6.17
C ALA A 61 10.04 17.80 7.60
N ALA A 62 9.44 17.15 8.61
CA ALA A 62 9.73 17.42 10.02
C ALA A 62 11.13 16.93 10.46
N ASN A 63 11.68 15.90 9.78
CA ASN A 63 12.92 15.25 10.22
C ASN A 63 14.12 15.51 9.29
N LEU A 64 13.89 15.92 8.05
CA LEU A 64 14.94 16.23 7.09
C LEU A 64 15.27 17.73 7.18
N LYS A 65 16.44 18.04 7.72
CA LYS A 65 16.91 19.43 7.85
C LYS A 65 17.37 19.92 6.48
N LEU A 66 16.53 20.68 5.79
CA LEU A 66 16.84 21.32 4.52
C LEU A 66 16.91 22.83 4.72
N THR A 67 17.85 23.49 4.07
CA THR A 67 17.80 24.95 3.87
C THR A 67 16.66 25.29 2.89
N ASP A 68 16.21 26.54 2.87
CA ASP A 68 15.15 26.98 1.95
C ASP A 68 15.52 26.73 0.48
N THR A 69 16.79 26.92 0.13
CA THR A 69 17.32 26.68 -1.22
C THR A 69 17.29 25.16 -1.56
N GLU A 70 17.67 24.31 -0.62
CA GLU A 70 17.60 22.86 -0.81
C GLU A 70 16.16 22.38 -0.88
N ALA A 71 15.27 22.89 -0.02
CA ALA A 71 13.86 22.53 0.00
C ALA A 71 13.18 22.84 -1.34
N THR A 72 13.43 24.02 -1.90
CA THR A 72 12.88 24.42 -3.21
C THR A 72 13.26 23.45 -4.33
N LYS A 73 14.44 22.83 -4.28
CA LYS A 73 14.92 21.86 -5.28
C LYS A 73 14.54 20.43 -4.94
N PHE A 74 14.51 20.08 -3.65
CA PHE A 74 14.26 18.73 -3.16
C PHE A 74 12.80 18.29 -3.39
N TRP A 75 11.83 19.15 -3.04
CA TRP A 75 10.42 18.72 -3.06
C TRP A 75 9.90 18.37 -4.46
N PRO A 76 10.24 19.07 -5.54
CA PRO A 76 9.87 18.63 -6.89
C PRO A 76 10.41 17.23 -7.25
N VAL A 77 11.65 16.92 -6.85
CA VAL A 77 12.26 15.60 -7.05
C VAL A 77 11.53 14.54 -6.20
N TYR A 78 11.21 14.88 -4.94
CA TYR A 78 10.44 14.01 -4.06
C TYR A 78 9.06 13.69 -4.65
N ASP A 79 8.36 14.69 -5.18
CA ASP A 79 7.02 14.49 -5.74
C ASP A 79 7.06 13.57 -6.99
N GLN A 80 8.09 13.68 -7.83
CA GLN A 80 8.33 12.75 -8.95
C GLN A 80 8.63 11.33 -8.45
N TYR A 81 9.54 11.18 -7.48
CA TYR A 81 9.84 9.90 -6.86
C TYR A 81 8.59 9.25 -6.25
N SER A 82 7.83 10.02 -5.50
CA SER A 82 6.60 9.55 -4.85
C SER A 82 5.54 9.11 -5.85
N ALA A 83 5.39 9.81 -6.97
CA ALA A 83 4.48 9.44 -8.04
C ALA A 83 4.90 8.14 -8.75
N GLU A 84 6.20 7.93 -9.01
CA GLU A 84 6.69 6.67 -9.57
C GLU A 84 6.53 5.52 -8.57
N LEU A 85 6.81 5.75 -7.28
CA LEU A 85 6.61 4.76 -6.22
C LEU A 85 5.14 4.36 -6.07
N ALA A 86 4.22 5.32 -6.21
CA ALA A 86 2.78 5.05 -6.16
C ALA A 86 2.33 4.10 -7.27
N LYS A 87 2.86 4.24 -8.50
CA LYS A 87 2.57 3.33 -9.63
C LYS A 87 3.03 1.89 -9.35
N ILE A 88 4.18 1.71 -8.70
CA ILE A 88 4.63 0.39 -8.27
C ILE A 88 3.72 -0.14 -7.15
N GLY A 89 3.30 0.73 -6.24
CA GLY A 89 2.34 0.41 -5.19
C GLY A 89 0.98 -0.06 -5.72
N ASP A 90 0.54 0.40 -6.92
CA ASP A 90 -0.68 -0.08 -7.57
C ASP A 90 -0.58 -1.58 -7.91
N GLN A 91 0.60 -2.04 -8.34
CA GLN A 91 0.85 -3.46 -8.61
C GLN A 91 0.76 -4.28 -7.31
N LYS A 92 1.32 -3.79 -6.20
CA LYS A 92 1.22 -4.45 -4.88
C LYS A 92 -0.24 -4.59 -4.43
N VAL A 93 -1.05 -3.53 -4.58
CA VAL A 93 -2.48 -3.58 -4.26
C VAL A 93 -3.23 -4.60 -5.15
N ALA A 94 -2.92 -4.65 -6.45
CA ALA A 94 -3.51 -5.63 -7.35
C ALA A 94 -3.20 -7.07 -6.94
N LEU A 95 -1.95 -7.36 -6.57
CA LEU A 95 -1.53 -8.68 -6.07
C LEU A 95 -2.23 -9.06 -4.75
N ILE A 96 -2.39 -8.12 -3.83
CA ILE A 96 -3.12 -8.36 -2.58
C ILE A 96 -4.60 -8.69 -2.85
N LYS A 97 -5.25 -7.96 -3.76
CA LYS A 97 -6.63 -8.23 -4.19
C LYS A 97 -6.76 -9.60 -4.85
N GLU A 98 -5.83 -9.96 -5.75
CA GLU A 98 -5.79 -11.26 -6.38
C GLU A 98 -5.66 -12.37 -5.35
N TYR A 99 -4.72 -12.24 -4.41
CA TYR A 99 -4.54 -13.17 -3.30
C TYR A 99 -5.82 -13.33 -2.47
N ALA A 100 -6.46 -12.22 -2.10
CA ALA A 100 -7.70 -12.26 -1.33
C ALA A 100 -8.83 -12.98 -2.06
N ASN A 101 -8.91 -12.83 -3.39
CA ASN A 101 -9.93 -13.50 -4.20
C ASN A 101 -9.67 -15.01 -4.37
N GLN A 102 -8.41 -15.44 -4.32
CA GLN A 102 -8.00 -16.84 -4.50
C GLN A 102 -7.78 -17.57 -3.17
N TRP A 103 -7.96 -16.87 -2.04
CA TRP A 103 -7.75 -17.44 -0.71
C TRP A 103 -8.57 -18.71 -0.49
N GLY A 104 -7.89 -19.80 -0.11
CA GLY A 104 -8.49 -21.10 0.17
C GLY A 104 -8.82 -21.95 -1.08
N THR A 105 -8.54 -21.43 -2.29
CA THR A 105 -8.76 -22.17 -3.55
C THR A 105 -7.54 -22.09 -4.49
N MET A 106 -6.44 -21.52 -4.00
CA MET A 106 -5.22 -21.28 -4.78
C MET A 106 -4.51 -22.59 -5.06
N THR A 107 -4.11 -22.78 -6.32
CA THR A 107 -3.25 -23.91 -6.71
C THR A 107 -1.77 -23.57 -6.47
N ASP A 108 -0.90 -24.60 -6.44
CA ASP A 108 0.56 -24.43 -6.28
C ASP A 108 1.14 -23.49 -7.35
N ASP A 109 0.74 -23.65 -8.61
CA ASP A 109 1.21 -22.79 -9.70
C ASP A 109 0.77 -21.33 -9.51
N GLN A 110 -0.45 -21.10 -9.03
CA GLN A 110 -0.94 -19.76 -8.70
C GLN A 110 -0.15 -19.15 -7.55
N ALA A 111 0.13 -19.93 -6.49
CA ALA A 111 0.93 -19.49 -5.35
C ALA A 111 2.36 -19.14 -5.77
N LEU A 112 3.02 -19.99 -6.57
CA LEU A 112 4.35 -19.73 -7.11
C LEU A 112 4.38 -18.51 -8.03
N SER A 113 3.36 -18.32 -8.88
CA SER A 113 3.23 -17.13 -9.73
C SER A 113 3.05 -15.86 -8.89
N LEU A 114 2.20 -15.91 -7.87
CA LEU A 114 1.93 -14.76 -7.00
C LEU A 114 3.19 -14.30 -6.27
N ILE A 115 3.92 -15.24 -5.62
CA ILE A 115 5.14 -14.90 -4.90
C ILE A 115 6.23 -14.33 -5.81
N LYS A 116 6.42 -14.89 -7.01
CA LYS A 116 7.38 -14.35 -7.99
C LYS A 116 7.05 -12.91 -8.37
N ARG A 117 5.77 -12.61 -8.61
CA ARG A 117 5.33 -11.25 -8.95
C ARG A 117 5.45 -10.30 -7.77
N SER A 118 5.19 -10.76 -6.55
CA SER A 118 5.38 -9.98 -5.33
C SER A 118 6.85 -9.58 -5.16
N LEU A 119 7.78 -10.53 -5.30
CA LEU A 119 9.22 -10.27 -5.23
C LEU A 119 9.70 -9.32 -6.35
N ALA A 120 9.12 -9.42 -7.55
CA ALA A 120 9.42 -8.51 -8.64
C ALA A 120 8.95 -7.07 -8.34
N VAL A 121 7.86 -6.88 -7.61
CA VAL A 121 7.42 -5.56 -7.12
C VAL A 121 8.44 -5.00 -6.11
N ASP A 122 8.92 -5.81 -5.18
CA ASP A 122 9.93 -5.39 -4.20
C ASP A 122 11.25 -5.01 -4.90
N GLU A 123 11.65 -5.75 -5.93
CA GLU A 123 12.80 -5.41 -6.78
C GLU A 123 12.61 -4.07 -7.49
N GLN A 124 11.44 -3.80 -8.07
CA GLN A 124 11.14 -2.51 -8.71
C GLN A 124 11.24 -1.35 -7.73
N ILE A 125 10.79 -1.51 -6.49
CA ILE A 125 10.94 -0.50 -5.44
C ILE A 125 12.42 -0.25 -5.13
N ALA A 126 13.24 -1.31 -5.03
CA ALA A 126 14.67 -1.18 -4.79
C ALA A 126 15.37 -0.46 -5.95
N GLN A 127 15.07 -0.83 -7.20
CA GLN A 127 15.61 -0.20 -8.40
C GLN A 127 15.20 1.28 -8.51
N LEU A 128 13.95 1.62 -8.18
CA LEU A 128 13.49 3.00 -8.14
C LEU A 128 14.32 3.83 -7.15
N ARG A 129 14.57 3.30 -5.95
CA ARG A 129 15.42 3.98 -4.95
C ARG A 129 16.82 4.22 -5.49
N ILE A 130 17.44 3.20 -6.07
CA ILE A 130 18.79 3.28 -6.67
C ILE A 130 18.83 4.36 -7.77
N LYS A 131 17.82 4.38 -8.66
CA LYS A 131 17.65 5.39 -9.71
C LYS A 131 17.63 6.81 -9.14
N TYR A 132 16.95 7.01 -8.01
CA TYR A 132 16.75 8.34 -7.44
C TYR A 132 17.91 8.82 -6.53
N VAL A 133 18.80 7.94 -6.06
CA VAL A 133 20.00 8.35 -5.28
C VAL A 133 20.80 9.44 -5.99
N PRO A 134 21.28 9.27 -7.23
CA PRO A 134 22.04 10.32 -7.91
C PRO A 134 21.19 11.55 -8.26
N ILE A 135 19.88 11.42 -8.45
CA ILE A 135 18.97 12.54 -8.75
C ILE A 135 18.85 13.46 -7.53
N PHE A 136 18.59 12.88 -6.35
CA PHE A 136 18.58 13.64 -5.10
C PHE A 136 19.95 14.25 -4.77
N ASN A 137 21.03 13.52 -5.06
CA ASN A 137 22.39 14.03 -4.78
C ASN A 137 22.80 15.25 -5.62
N LYS A 138 22.09 15.55 -6.71
CA LYS A 138 22.26 16.79 -7.47
C LYS A 138 21.66 18.01 -6.76
N VAL A 139 20.76 17.82 -5.82
CA VAL A 139 20.00 18.90 -5.18
C VAL A 139 20.27 19.05 -3.69
N VAL A 140 20.74 18.00 -3.03
CA VAL A 140 21.11 18.00 -1.59
C VAL A 140 22.39 17.17 -1.36
N SER A 141 22.98 17.30 -0.18
CA SER A 141 24.21 16.56 0.17
C SER A 141 23.96 15.04 0.23
N GLY A 142 25.01 14.24 0.00
CA GLY A 142 24.96 12.78 0.13
C GLY A 142 24.49 12.29 1.50
N LYS A 143 24.83 13.01 2.59
CA LYS A 143 24.31 12.72 3.94
C LYS A 143 22.81 12.93 4.03
N THR A 144 22.32 14.02 3.43
CA THR A 144 20.86 14.32 3.38
C THR A 144 20.13 13.26 2.55
N VAL A 145 20.68 12.82 1.41
CA VAL A 145 20.13 11.71 0.61
C VAL A 145 20.05 10.43 1.42
N ALA A 146 21.13 10.07 2.12
CA ALA A 146 21.14 8.86 2.96
C ALA A 146 20.09 8.94 4.07
N THR A 147 19.97 10.09 4.75
CA THR A 147 18.95 10.33 5.78
C THR A 147 17.53 10.21 5.21
N PHE A 148 17.28 10.81 4.04
CA PHE A 148 15.99 10.69 3.36
C PHE A 148 15.62 9.23 3.11
N PHE A 149 16.50 8.43 2.47
CA PHE A 149 16.19 7.04 2.18
C PHE A 149 16.11 6.15 3.44
N GLN A 150 16.78 6.51 4.53
CA GLN A 150 16.57 5.84 5.81
C GLN A 150 15.15 6.07 6.36
N TYR A 151 14.61 7.29 6.29
CA TYR A 151 13.22 7.57 6.67
C TYR A 151 12.24 6.92 5.73
N ASP A 152 12.46 7.01 4.41
CA ASP A 152 11.64 6.35 3.40
C ASP A 152 11.49 4.84 3.66
N ARG A 153 12.61 4.16 3.92
CA ARG A 153 12.62 2.72 4.22
C ARG A 153 11.93 2.38 5.54
N ARG A 154 12.16 3.16 6.60
CA ARG A 154 11.48 2.95 7.90
C ARG A 154 9.98 3.10 7.77
N PHE A 155 9.54 4.12 7.05
CA PHE A 155 8.12 4.32 6.81
C PHE A 155 7.51 3.15 6.02
N GLN A 156 8.20 2.68 4.98
CA GLN A 156 7.74 1.52 4.22
C GLN A 156 7.67 0.26 5.09
N ALA A 157 8.66 0.03 5.95
CA ALA A 157 8.66 -1.11 6.86
C ALA A 157 7.46 -1.10 7.83
N LEU A 158 7.03 0.07 8.31
CA LEU A 158 5.83 0.19 9.13
C LEU A 158 4.56 -0.21 8.37
N ILE A 159 4.45 0.21 7.10
CA ILE A 159 3.33 -0.19 6.23
C ILE A 159 3.37 -1.71 5.99
N ASP A 160 4.54 -2.26 5.69
CA ASP A 160 4.69 -3.70 5.41
C ASP A 160 4.35 -4.56 6.64
N ILE A 161 4.76 -4.14 7.85
CA ILE A 161 4.37 -4.80 9.11
C ILE A 161 2.85 -4.74 9.30
N GLN A 162 2.23 -3.59 9.07
CA GLN A 162 0.78 -3.44 9.19
C GLN A 162 0.05 -4.33 8.17
N LEU A 163 0.50 -4.38 6.93
CA LEU A 163 -0.07 -5.27 5.92
C LEU A 163 0.12 -6.74 6.28
N ALA A 164 1.33 -7.13 6.71
CA ALA A 164 1.64 -8.51 7.10
C ALA A 164 0.78 -8.98 8.28
N SER A 165 0.42 -8.09 9.22
CA SER A 165 -0.48 -8.43 10.32
C SER A 165 -1.93 -8.71 9.90
N GLN A 166 -2.31 -8.28 8.71
CA GLN A 166 -3.68 -8.37 8.21
C GLN A 166 -3.85 -9.42 7.09
N ILE A 167 -2.76 -9.73 6.37
CA ILE A 167 -2.79 -10.68 5.25
C ILE A 167 -2.40 -12.06 5.80
N PRO A 168 -3.30 -13.06 5.75
CA PRO A 168 -2.98 -14.40 6.22
C PRO A 168 -1.94 -15.07 5.32
N VAL A 169 -1.15 -15.96 5.88
CA VAL A 169 -0.16 -16.76 5.14
C VAL A 169 -0.87 -17.84 4.32
N VAL A 170 -0.31 -18.17 3.14
CA VAL A 170 -0.75 -19.36 2.37
C VAL A 170 -0.63 -20.60 3.25
N GLN A 171 -1.71 -21.35 3.35
CA GLN A 171 -1.74 -22.59 4.13
C GLN A 171 -1.86 -23.78 3.17
N ASP A 172 -1.03 -24.82 3.37
CA ASP A 172 -1.27 -26.10 2.76
C ASP A 172 -2.57 -26.65 3.37
N GLN A 173 -3.59 -26.77 2.53
CA GLN A 173 -4.81 -27.49 2.92
C GLN A 173 -4.53 -28.98 2.70
N PRO A 174 -4.72 -29.84 3.70
CA PRO A 174 -4.57 -31.28 3.55
C PRO A 174 -5.61 -31.87 2.60
#